data_0360a2225bc5ff75256dc56e50c1602e
#
_entry.id   0360a2225bc5ff75256dc56e50c1602e
#
_cell.length_a   1.000
_cell.length_b   1.000
_cell.length_c   1.000
_cell.angle_alpha   90.00
_cell.angle_beta   90.00
_cell.angle_gamma   90.00
#
_symmetry.space_group_name_H-M   'P 1'
#
loop_
_entity.id
_entity.type
_entity.pdbx_description
1 polymer ?
#
loop_
_entity_poly.entity_id
_entity_poly.type
_entity_poly.pdbx_seq_one_letter_code
_entity_poly.pdbx_strand_id
1 'polypeptide(L)'
;MNWDHVVSDFRSYLRLERSMSENTINSYISDIRKLNDFVPVSETLSSEDISEFIESQQNCGISKRSQARMVSAFRTFYKFLELEGYIKTNPTDRVGTPKLSKYVPVVLSPEEIDSIISMVDLSDPLGHRNKAILETLYSCGLRVSELVDLK
;
A
#
# COMPACT_ATOMS: atom_id res chain seq x y z
N MET A 1 8.03 -23.54 -11.34
CA MET A 1 7.03 -22.43 -11.43
C MET A 1 7.63 -21.30 -12.26
N ASN A 2 6.92 -20.80 -13.29
CA ASN A 2 7.39 -19.62 -14.04
C ASN A 2 6.97 -18.36 -13.27
N TRP A 3 7.92 -17.67 -12.67
CA TRP A 3 7.68 -16.51 -11.79
C TRP A 3 6.91 -15.37 -12.47
N ASP A 4 7.33 -14.98 -13.69
CA ASP A 4 6.69 -13.86 -14.38
C ASP A 4 5.25 -14.16 -14.77
N HIS A 5 4.96 -15.39 -15.15
CA HIS A 5 3.61 -15.85 -15.42
C HIS A 5 2.74 -15.79 -14.16
N VAL A 6 3.22 -16.34 -13.06
CA VAL A 6 2.49 -16.36 -11.78
C VAL A 6 2.21 -14.94 -11.27
N VAL A 7 3.18 -14.01 -11.38
CA VAL A 7 2.97 -12.61 -11.01
C VAL A 7 1.95 -11.92 -11.90
N SER A 8 1.92 -12.24 -13.21
CA SER A 8 0.92 -11.71 -14.14
C SER A 8 -0.49 -12.21 -13.80
N ASP A 9 -0.63 -13.50 -13.53
CA ASP A 9 -1.90 -14.13 -13.14
C ASP A 9 -2.39 -13.58 -11.80
N PHE A 10 -1.48 -13.44 -10.84
CA PHE A 10 -1.81 -12.82 -9.55
C PHE A 10 -2.29 -11.37 -9.70
N ARG A 11 -1.68 -10.59 -10.60
CA ARG A 11 -2.16 -9.23 -10.92
C ARG A 11 -3.60 -9.27 -11.44
N SER A 12 -3.89 -10.19 -12.35
CA SER A 12 -5.23 -10.38 -12.91
C SER A 12 -6.24 -10.80 -11.84
N TYR A 13 -5.87 -11.74 -10.97
CA TYR A 13 -6.66 -12.15 -9.82
C TYR A 13 -7.00 -10.97 -8.88
N LEU A 14 -6.00 -10.16 -8.52
CA LEU A 14 -6.21 -8.99 -7.66
C LEU A 14 -7.17 -7.97 -8.28
N ARG A 15 -7.07 -7.76 -9.61
CA ARG A 15 -7.91 -6.81 -10.35
C ARG A 15 -9.33 -7.33 -10.52
N LEU A 16 -9.49 -8.55 -11.05
CA LEU A 16 -10.77 -9.08 -11.53
C LEU A 16 -11.59 -9.72 -10.40
N GLU A 17 -10.95 -10.53 -9.56
CA GLU A 17 -11.65 -11.27 -8.51
C GLU A 17 -11.69 -10.52 -7.17
N ARG A 18 -10.65 -9.74 -6.87
CA ARG A 18 -10.56 -9.00 -5.61
C ARG A 18 -10.94 -7.52 -5.75
N SER A 19 -11.16 -7.03 -6.97
CA SER A 19 -11.54 -5.64 -7.28
C SER A 19 -10.65 -4.60 -6.57
N MET A 20 -9.34 -4.89 -6.47
CA MET A 20 -8.39 -3.99 -5.80
C MET A 20 -7.99 -2.82 -6.69
N SER A 21 -7.71 -1.66 -6.08
CA SER A 21 -7.19 -0.50 -6.79
C SER A 21 -5.78 -0.77 -7.36
N GLU A 22 -5.43 -0.10 -8.46
CA GLU A 22 -4.10 -0.23 -9.09
C GLU A 22 -2.96 0.09 -8.11
N ASN A 23 -3.14 1.06 -7.22
CA ASN A 23 -2.15 1.40 -6.19
C ASN A 23 -1.93 0.25 -5.21
N THR A 24 -3.00 -0.45 -4.81
CA THR A 24 -2.91 -1.63 -3.94
C THR A 24 -2.25 -2.78 -4.67
N ILE A 25 -2.63 -3.04 -5.92
CA ILE A 25 -2.06 -4.10 -6.77
C ILE A 25 -0.56 -3.87 -6.92
N ASN A 26 -0.13 -2.66 -7.31
CA ASN A 26 1.28 -2.33 -7.49
C ASN A 26 2.07 -2.48 -6.19
N SER A 27 1.49 -2.09 -5.05
CA SER A 27 2.11 -2.26 -3.74
C SER A 27 2.29 -3.75 -3.39
N TYR A 28 1.28 -4.57 -3.62
CA TYR A 28 1.34 -6.02 -3.37
C TYR A 28 2.37 -6.70 -4.26
N ILE A 29 2.36 -6.41 -5.55
CA ILE A 29 3.35 -6.95 -6.50
C ILE A 29 4.78 -6.55 -6.10
N SER A 30 4.98 -5.29 -5.69
CA SER A 30 6.29 -4.83 -5.21
C SER A 30 6.75 -5.60 -3.97
N ASP A 31 5.85 -5.84 -3.00
CA ASP A 31 6.20 -6.57 -1.78
C ASP A 31 6.56 -8.02 -2.07
N ILE A 32 5.83 -8.68 -2.96
CA ILE A 32 6.10 -10.08 -3.36
C ILE A 32 7.42 -10.21 -4.11
N ARG A 33 7.74 -9.24 -4.98
CA ARG A 33 9.03 -9.21 -5.67
C ARG A 33 10.19 -9.09 -4.68
N LYS A 34 10.08 -8.22 -3.68
CA LYS A 34 11.09 -8.09 -2.61
C LYS A 34 11.29 -9.38 -1.83
N LEU A 35 10.20 -10.12 -1.55
CA LEU A 35 10.30 -11.44 -0.91
C LEU A 35 11.03 -12.42 -1.82
N ASN A 36 10.71 -12.47 -3.11
CA ASN A 36 11.33 -13.36 -4.07
C ASN A 36 12.82 -13.03 -4.32
N ASP A 37 13.20 -11.75 -4.23
CA ASP A 37 14.60 -11.32 -4.32
C ASP A 37 15.40 -11.72 -3.09
N PHE A 38 14.76 -11.79 -1.91
CA PHE A 38 15.38 -12.22 -0.66
C PHE A 38 15.50 -13.75 -0.58
N VAL A 39 14.39 -14.44 -0.82
CA VAL A 39 14.31 -15.90 -0.91
C VAL A 39 13.42 -16.27 -2.08
N PRO A 40 13.92 -17.01 -3.08
CA PRO A 40 13.12 -17.41 -4.23
C PRO A 40 11.84 -18.13 -3.80
N VAL A 41 10.70 -17.61 -4.24
CA VAL A 41 9.38 -18.19 -3.94
C VAL A 41 9.28 -19.58 -4.57
N SER A 42 9.13 -20.60 -3.74
CA SER A 42 9.07 -22.00 -4.11
C SER A 42 8.01 -22.74 -3.29
N GLU A 43 7.74 -24.00 -3.64
CA GLU A 43 6.86 -24.88 -2.86
C GLU A 43 7.41 -25.20 -1.46
N THR A 44 8.71 -25.01 -1.25
CA THR A 44 9.43 -25.33 -0.01
C THR A 44 9.64 -24.12 0.89
N LEU A 45 9.20 -22.92 0.49
CA LEU A 45 9.35 -21.71 1.31
C LEU A 45 8.55 -21.87 2.60
N SER A 46 9.23 -21.61 3.72
CA SER A 46 8.68 -21.82 5.07
C SER A 46 8.10 -20.53 5.68
N SER A 47 7.38 -20.67 6.79
CA SER A 47 6.93 -19.53 7.59
C SER A 47 8.09 -18.78 8.25
N GLU A 48 9.16 -19.48 8.53
CA GLU A 48 10.41 -18.97 9.10
C GLU A 48 11.11 -18.02 8.11
N ASP A 49 11.22 -18.41 6.82
CA ASP A 49 11.82 -17.57 5.77
C ASP A 49 11.06 -16.25 5.60
N ILE A 50 9.70 -16.28 5.63
CA ILE A 50 8.88 -15.08 5.55
C ILE A 50 9.09 -14.20 6.79
N SER A 51 9.19 -14.79 7.97
CA SER A 51 9.42 -14.07 9.21
C SER A 51 10.80 -13.41 9.24
N GLU A 52 11.82 -14.09 8.78
CA GLU A 52 13.18 -13.55 8.64
C GLU A 52 13.22 -12.37 7.65
N PHE A 53 12.52 -12.51 6.53
CA PHE A 53 12.37 -11.39 5.59
C PHE A 53 11.72 -10.17 6.26
N ILE A 54 10.62 -10.35 6.99
CA ILE A 54 9.92 -9.24 7.68
C ILE A 54 10.84 -8.59 8.73
N GLU A 55 11.61 -9.38 9.47
CA GLU A 55 12.60 -8.87 10.43
C GLU A 55 13.70 -8.07 9.73
N SER A 56 14.22 -8.56 8.60
CA SER A 56 15.20 -7.82 7.80
C SER A 56 14.68 -6.45 7.34
N GLN A 57 13.41 -6.39 6.92
CA GLN A 57 12.75 -5.14 6.53
C GLN A 57 12.56 -4.20 7.74
N GLN A 58 12.31 -4.74 8.93
CA GLN A 58 12.26 -3.95 10.16
C GLN A 58 13.61 -3.32 10.48
N ASN A 59 14.69 -4.06 10.34
CA ASN A 59 16.06 -3.57 10.55
C ASN A 59 16.45 -2.48 9.53
N CYS A 60 15.86 -2.52 8.32
CA CYS A 60 15.97 -1.45 7.32
C CYS A 60 15.09 -0.22 7.62
N GLY A 61 14.41 -0.15 8.76
CA GLY A 61 13.61 1.01 9.17
C GLY A 61 12.21 1.08 8.56
N ILE A 62 11.70 0.01 7.96
CA ILE A 62 10.35 -0.02 7.39
C ILE A 62 9.29 0.05 8.51
N SER A 63 8.32 0.94 8.36
CA SER A 63 7.27 1.17 9.37
C SER A 63 6.44 -0.09 9.63
N LYS A 64 5.93 -0.25 10.88
CA LYS A 64 5.04 -1.35 11.27
C LYS A 64 3.79 -1.45 10.37
N ARG A 65 3.27 -0.31 9.88
CA ARG A 65 2.13 -0.27 8.95
C ARG A 65 2.49 -0.90 7.60
N SER A 66 3.69 -0.59 7.07
CA SER A 66 4.19 -1.20 5.84
C SER A 66 4.45 -2.70 6.01
N GLN A 67 4.99 -3.12 7.14
CA GLN A 67 5.18 -4.54 7.47
C GLN A 67 3.84 -5.29 7.53
N ALA A 68 2.82 -4.71 8.17
CA ALA A 68 1.48 -5.30 8.22
C ALA A 68 0.86 -5.42 6.82
N ARG A 69 1.09 -4.42 5.94
CA ARG A 69 0.67 -4.49 4.52
C ARG A 69 1.40 -5.61 3.78
N MET A 70 2.72 -5.78 3.98
CA MET A 70 3.51 -6.88 3.39
C MET A 70 2.94 -8.24 3.80
N VAL A 71 2.66 -8.46 5.09
CA VAL A 71 2.04 -9.70 5.57
C VAL A 71 0.70 -9.94 4.88
N SER A 72 -0.11 -8.89 4.69
CA SER A 72 -1.39 -9.01 3.97
C SER A 72 -1.20 -9.35 2.49
N ALA A 73 -0.18 -8.77 1.84
CA ALA A 73 0.17 -9.09 0.45
C ALA A 73 0.60 -10.56 0.32
N PHE A 74 1.47 -11.05 1.22
CA PHE A 74 1.93 -12.43 1.23
C PHE A 74 0.77 -13.40 1.46
N ARG A 75 -0.09 -13.16 2.44
CA ARG A 75 -1.28 -14.00 2.69
C ARG A 75 -2.17 -14.09 1.46
N THR A 76 -2.40 -12.96 0.79
CA THR A 76 -3.24 -12.93 -0.43
C THR A 76 -2.56 -13.69 -1.57
N PHE A 77 -1.25 -13.55 -1.73
CA PHE A 77 -0.48 -14.23 -2.76
C PHE A 77 -0.42 -15.74 -2.54
N TYR A 78 -0.07 -16.19 -1.33
CA TYR A 78 0.00 -17.62 -1.03
C TYR A 78 -1.38 -18.29 -1.05
N LYS A 79 -2.42 -17.55 -0.69
CA LYS A 79 -3.81 -18.02 -0.88
C LYS A 79 -4.14 -18.22 -2.36
N PHE A 80 -3.72 -17.31 -3.22
CA PHE A 80 -3.84 -17.46 -4.68
C PHE A 80 -3.05 -18.67 -5.18
N LEU A 81 -1.79 -18.85 -4.76
CA LEU A 81 -0.98 -20.00 -5.15
C LEU A 81 -1.61 -21.35 -4.73
N GLU A 82 -2.24 -21.38 -3.56
CA GLU A 82 -2.96 -22.57 -3.07
C GLU A 82 -4.22 -22.84 -3.91
N LEU A 83 -4.99 -21.81 -4.25
CA LEU A 83 -6.20 -21.92 -5.09
C LEU A 83 -5.87 -22.41 -6.50
N GLU A 84 -4.78 -21.92 -7.09
CA GLU A 84 -4.33 -22.32 -8.42
C GLU A 84 -3.56 -23.66 -8.41
N GLY A 85 -3.38 -24.28 -7.23
CA GLY A 85 -2.71 -25.56 -7.11
C GLY A 85 -1.20 -25.53 -7.27
N TYR A 86 -0.56 -24.35 -7.21
CA TYR A 86 0.90 -24.21 -7.26
C TYR A 86 1.58 -24.72 -5.99
N ILE A 87 0.87 -24.66 -4.86
CA ILE A 87 1.35 -25.13 -3.54
C ILE A 87 0.26 -25.95 -2.85
N LYS A 88 0.65 -26.82 -1.92
CA LYS A 88 -0.28 -27.66 -1.13
C LYS A 88 -0.56 -27.11 0.26
N THR A 89 0.35 -26.32 0.80
CA THR A 89 0.27 -25.77 2.15
C THR A 89 0.68 -24.29 2.12
N ASN A 90 -0.05 -23.47 2.86
CA ASN A 90 0.18 -22.04 2.89
C ASN A 90 1.18 -21.68 4.00
N PRO A 91 2.41 -21.22 3.69
CA PRO A 91 3.41 -20.87 4.70
C PRO A 91 3.04 -19.64 5.52
N THR A 92 2.06 -18.82 5.06
CA THR A 92 1.70 -17.59 5.78
C THR A 92 0.75 -17.80 6.95
N ASP A 93 0.20 -18.98 7.14
CA ASP A 93 -0.79 -19.26 8.20
C ASP A 93 -0.21 -19.05 9.61
N ARG A 94 1.09 -19.27 9.77
CA ARG A 94 1.81 -19.09 11.05
C ARG A 94 2.54 -17.75 11.18
N VAL A 95 2.53 -16.93 10.14
CA VAL A 95 3.22 -15.63 10.15
C VAL A 95 2.42 -14.62 10.97
N GLY A 96 3.02 -14.06 12.01
CA GLY A 96 2.42 -13.04 12.86
C GLY A 96 2.22 -11.71 12.12
N THR A 97 1.14 -11.00 12.43
CA THR A 97 0.95 -9.63 11.95
C THR A 97 1.46 -8.65 13.02
N PRO A 98 2.30 -7.66 12.66
CA PRO A 98 2.73 -6.64 13.61
C PRO A 98 1.54 -5.91 14.23
N LYS A 99 1.54 -5.76 15.57
CA LYS A 99 0.53 -4.96 16.25
C LYS A 99 0.70 -3.49 15.91
N LEU A 100 -0.34 -2.91 15.32
CA LEU A 100 -0.39 -1.48 14.99
C LEU A 100 -0.94 -0.71 16.19
N SER A 101 -0.25 0.35 16.60
CA SER A 101 -0.82 1.34 17.51
C SER A 101 -1.93 2.10 16.79
N LYS A 102 -3.01 2.42 17.50
CA LYS A 102 -4.03 3.33 16.98
C LYS A 102 -3.38 4.72 16.84
N TYR A 103 -3.22 5.16 15.60
CA TYR A 103 -2.80 6.53 15.30
C TYR A 103 -4.07 7.38 15.13
N VAL A 104 -4.20 8.39 15.99
CA VAL A 104 -5.23 9.42 15.82
C VAL A 104 -4.60 10.52 14.98
N PRO A 105 -5.13 10.80 13.77
CA PRO A 105 -4.62 11.89 12.96
C PRO A 105 -4.75 13.23 13.70
N VAL A 106 -3.75 14.08 13.57
CA VAL A 106 -3.87 15.49 13.96
C VAL A 106 -4.77 16.16 12.93
N VAL A 107 -5.81 16.81 13.39
CA VAL A 107 -6.78 17.53 12.55
C VAL A 107 -6.55 19.01 12.76
N LEU A 108 -6.48 19.76 11.66
CA LEU A 108 -6.40 21.23 11.71
C LEU A 108 -7.74 21.82 12.14
N SER A 109 -7.69 22.88 12.94
CA SER A 109 -8.88 23.66 13.28
C SER A 109 -9.33 24.53 12.08
N PRO A 110 -10.58 25.00 12.03
CA PRO A 110 -11.04 25.93 11.00
C PRO A 110 -10.15 27.19 10.94
N GLU A 111 -9.75 27.74 12.08
CA GLU A 111 -8.91 28.94 12.20
C GLU A 111 -7.51 28.71 11.62
N GLU A 112 -6.94 27.51 11.82
CA GLU A 112 -5.64 27.13 11.24
C GLU A 112 -5.76 27.02 9.72
N ILE A 113 -6.87 26.48 9.20
CA ILE A 113 -7.11 26.38 7.76
C ILE A 113 -7.28 27.76 7.14
N ASP A 114 -8.08 28.65 7.76
CA ASP A 114 -8.25 30.02 7.30
C ASP A 114 -6.92 30.78 7.28
N SER A 115 -6.09 30.56 8.30
CA SER A 115 -4.73 31.11 8.35
C SER A 115 -3.87 30.64 7.18
N ILE A 116 -3.88 29.33 6.88
CA ILE A 116 -3.12 28.75 5.74
C ILE A 116 -3.61 29.37 4.42
N ILE A 117 -4.93 29.48 4.21
CA ILE A 117 -5.50 30.04 2.98
C ILE A 117 -5.12 31.53 2.84
N SER A 118 -5.12 32.27 3.94
CA SER A 118 -4.80 33.71 3.94
C SER A 118 -3.32 34.00 3.67
N MET A 119 -2.42 33.05 3.90
CA MET A 119 -0.98 33.18 3.60
C MET A 119 -0.64 33.05 2.12
N VAL A 120 -1.60 32.69 1.27
CA VAL A 120 -1.35 32.58 -0.18
C VAL A 120 -1.14 33.97 -0.77
N ASP A 121 0.05 34.20 -1.33
CA ASP A 121 0.35 35.46 -2.01
C ASP A 121 -0.42 35.55 -3.33
N LEU A 122 -1.37 36.49 -3.38
CA LEU A 122 -2.20 36.74 -4.57
C LEU A 122 -1.49 37.59 -5.64
N SER A 123 -0.33 38.16 -5.32
CA SER A 123 0.51 38.84 -6.31
C SER A 123 1.30 37.86 -7.19
N ASP A 124 1.48 36.62 -6.74
CA ASP A 124 2.04 35.54 -7.53
C ASP A 124 1.11 35.18 -8.70
N PRO A 125 1.61 35.00 -9.92
CA PRO A 125 0.78 34.60 -11.09
C PRO A 125 -0.07 33.34 -10.86
N LEU A 126 0.34 32.45 -9.95
CA LEU A 126 -0.38 31.22 -9.60
C LEU A 126 -1.14 31.35 -8.26
N GLY A 127 -1.08 32.51 -7.59
CA GLY A 127 -1.68 32.73 -6.26
C GLY A 127 -3.17 32.45 -6.23
N HIS A 128 -3.92 32.99 -7.16
CA HIS A 128 -5.37 32.75 -7.27
C HIS A 128 -5.71 31.28 -7.49
N ARG A 129 -4.97 30.58 -8.34
CA ARG A 129 -5.14 29.15 -8.56
C ARG A 129 -4.83 28.36 -7.28
N ASN A 130 -3.74 28.66 -6.61
CA ASN A 130 -3.32 27.95 -5.40
C ASN A 130 -4.35 28.16 -4.26
N LYS A 131 -4.88 29.37 -4.12
CA LYS A 131 -5.96 29.67 -3.17
C LYS A 131 -7.24 28.86 -3.49
N ALA A 132 -7.68 28.87 -4.76
CA ALA A 132 -8.85 28.11 -5.19
C ALA A 132 -8.69 26.59 -4.94
N ILE A 133 -7.47 26.05 -5.14
CA ILE A 133 -7.17 24.65 -4.82
C ILE A 133 -7.39 24.35 -3.34
N LEU A 134 -6.84 25.17 -2.44
CA LEU A 134 -6.97 24.97 -0.99
C LEU A 134 -8.44 25.13 -0.53
N GLU A 135 -9.13 26.14 -1.02
CA GLU A 135 -10.55 26.36 -0.71
C GLU A 135 -11.43 25.21 -1.20
N THR A 136 -11.16 24.68 -2.41
CA THR A 136 -11.93 23.55 -2.97
C THR A 136 -11.67 22.26 -2.17
N LEU A 137 -10.39 21.97 -1.83
CA LEU A 137 -10.04 20.82 -1.00
C LEU A 137 -10.77 20.85 0.34
N TYR A 138 -10.77 22.00 1.00
CA TYR A 138 -11.41 22.15 2.31
C TYR A 138 -12.95 22.11 2.23
N SER A 139 -13.53 22.90 1.33
CA SER A 139 -15.00 23.04 1.24
C SER A 139 -15.69 21.77 0.76
N CYS A 140 -15.04 21.03 -0.16
CA CYS A 140 -15.62 19.81 -0.74
C CYS A 140 -15.11 18.52 -0.08
N GLY A 141 -14.09 18.59 0.79
CA GLY A 141 -13.49 17.42 1.41
C GLY A 141 -12.83 16.46 0.42
N LEU A 142 -12.36 16.98 -0.71
CA LEU A 142 -11.74 16.18 -1.77
C LEU A 142 -10.37 15.67 -1.37
N ARG A 143 -10.03 14.48 -1.87
CA ARG A 143 -8.64 14.02 -1.87
C ARG A 143 -7.85 14.74 -2.97
N VAL A 144 -6.54 14.88 -2.78
CA VAL A 144 -5.66 15.54 -3.79
C VAL A 144 -5.81 14.90 -5.18
N SER A 145 -5.92 13.57 -5.26
CA SER A 145 -6.14 12.87 -6.53
C SER A 145 -7.48 13.23 -7.19
N GLU A 146 -8.53 13.36 -6.38
CA GLU A 146 -9.87 13.75 -6.87
C GLU A 146 -9.88 15.19 -7.39
N LEU A 147 -9.14 16.10 -6.71
CA LEU A 147 -8.97 17.47 -7.18
C LEU A 147 -8.21 17.54 -8.52
N VAL A 148 -7.14 16.76 -8.66
CA VAL A 148 -6.31 16.76 -9.90
C VAL A 148 -7.10 16.22 -11.09
N ASP A 149 -8.05 15.31 -10.85
CA ASP A 149 -8.91 14.70 -11.87
C ASP A 149 -10.18 15.55 -12.19
N LEU A 150 -10.39 16.68 -11.48
CA LEU A 150 -11.47 17.62 -11.81
C LEU A 150 -11.27 18.21 -13.21
N LYS A 151 -12.31 18.15 -14.03
CA LYS A 151 -12.35 18.71 -15.41
C LYS A 151 -13.14 20.00 -15.43
#